data_719834813ad9392190023e27e64f44be
#
_entry.id   719834813ad9392190023e27e64f44be
#
_cell.length_a   1.000
_cell.length_b   1.000
_cell.length_c   1.000
_cell.angle_alpha   90.00
_cell.angle_beta   90.00
_cell.angle_gamma   90.00
#
_symmetry.space_group_name_H-M   'P 1'
#
loop_
_entity.id
_entity.type
_entity.pdbx_description
1 polymer ?
#
loop_
_entity_poly.entity_id
_entity_poly.type
_entity_poly.pdbx_seq_one_letter_code
_entity_poly.pdbx_strand_id
1 'polypeptide(L)'
;MNENTVVNLNRRLIAGIENALDAEQVQRITECLSRLEEEEEESVTHADIVNASGELYENGYSGLDLIKYISQTKRFDDKKTSAIGVCFNIIKSEYRCENLLLLYMLDYIYLRSKTDIKSVLTL
;
A
#
# COMPACT_ATOMS: atom_id res chain seq x y z
N MET A 1 -5.32 10.26 17.98
CA MET A 1 -6.17 10.61 16.83
C MET A 1 -7.31 9.61 16.75
N ASN A 2 -8.54 10.08 16.64
CA ASN A 2 -9.66 9.16 16.57
C ASN A 2 -9.85 8.63 15.13
N GLU A 3 -10.68 7.63 14.97
CA GLU A 3 -10.89 6.98 13.69
C GLU A 3 -11.44 7.93 12.62
N ASN A 4 -12.35 8.83 12.98
CA ASN A 4 -12.90 9.81 12.05
C ASN A 4 -11.85 10.78 11.54
N THR A 5 -10.94 11.20 12.41
CA THR A 5 -9.84 12.10 12.03
C THR A 5 -8.91 11.40 11.04
N VAL A 6 -8.59 10.13 11.27
CA VAL A 6 -7.75 9.33 10.37
C VAL A 6 -8.39 9.21 8.99
N VAL A 7 -9.68 8.88 8.95
CA VAL A 7 -10.42 8.76 7.68
C VAL A 7 -10.45 10.10 6.95
N ASN A 8 -10.67 11.20 7.65
CA ASN A 8 -10.70 12.52 7.02
C ASN A 8 -9.36 12.94 6.46
N LEU A 9 -8.28 12.67 7.17
CA LEU A 9 -6.92 12.94 6.68
C LEU A 9 -6.63 12.15 5.41
N ASN A 10 -7.01 10.88 5.39
CA ASN A 10 -6.81 10.02 4.23
C ASN A 10 -7.62 10.51 3.03
N ARG A 11 -8.87 10.93 3.25
CA ARG A 11 -9.70 11.50 2.19
C ARG A 11 -9.11 12.78 1.62
N ARG A 12 -8.55 13.64 2.48
CA ARG A 12 -7.89 14.86 2.03
C ARG A 12 -6.67 14.56 1.19
N LEU A 13 -5.88 13.56 1.59
CA LEU A 13 -4.72 13.13 0.84
C LEU A 13 -5.12 12.70 -0.57
N ILE A 14 -6.17 11.89 -0.68
CA ILE A 14 -6.66 11.38 -1.95
C ILE A 14 -7.31 12.49 -2.78
N ALA A 15 -8.11 13.35 -2.16
CA ALA A 15 -8.77 14.46 -2.85
C ALA A 15 -7.76 15.49 -3.38
N GLY A 16 -6.60 15.62 -2.72
CA GLY A 16 -5.53 16.50 -3.17
C GLY A 16 -4.74 15.95 -4.35
N ILE A 17 -5.00 14.70 -4.74
CA ILE A 17 -4.35 14.07 -5.88
C ILE A 17 -5.13 14.45 -7.13
N GLU A 18 -4.51 15.27 -7.98
CA GLU A 18 -5.17 15.80 -9.15
C GLU A 18 -5.64 14.74 -10.14
N ASN A 19 -4.87 13.64 -10.26
CA ASN A 19 -5.16 12.62 -11.24
C ASN A 19 -5.33 11.25 -10.59
N ALA A 20 -6.55 10.74 -10.62
CA ALA A 20 -6.77 9.34 -10.31
C ALA A 20 -6.10 8.46 -11.37
N LEU A 21 -5.81 7.23 -11.04
CA LEU A 21 -5.27 6.26 -11.98
C LEU A 21 -6.34 5.92 -13.02
N ASP A 22 -5.94 5.78 -14.28
CA ASP A 22 -6.86 5.31 -15.32
C ASP A 22 -6.96 3.78 -15.28
N ALA A 23 -7.88 3.23 -16.10
CA ALA A 23 -8.14 1.80 -16.11
C ALA A 23 -6.90 0.97 -16.48
N GLU A 24 -6.08 1.48 -17.40
CA GLU A 24 -4.87 0.80 -17.81
C GLU A 24 -3.85 0.75 -16.68
N GLN A 25 -3.66 1.86 -15.98
CA GLN A 25 -2.75 1.91 -14.83
C GLN A 25 -3.21 1.00 -13.72
N VAL A 26 -4.51 0.99 -13.42
CA VAL A 26 -5.08 0.09 -12.41
C VAL A 26 -4.81 -1.36 -12.81
N GLN A 27 -5.01 -1.70 -14.08
CA GLN A 27 -4.78 -3.05 -14.59
C GLN A 27 -3.31 -3.46 -14.43
N ARG A 28 -2.38 -2.59 -14.77
CA ARG A 28 -0.96 -2.88 -14.65
C ARG A 28 -0.52 -3.09 -13.21
N ILE A 29 -1.02 -2.25 -12.30
CA ILE A 29 -0.71 -2.43 -10.88
C ILE A 29 -1.32 -3.73 -10.37
N THR A 30 -2.54 -4.06 -10.79
CA THR A 30 -3.17 -5.33 -10.46
C THR A 30 -2.29 -6.51 -10.88
N GLU A 31 -1.74 -6.44 -12.08
CA GLU A 31 -0.84 -7.49 -12.58
C GLU A 31 0.43 -7.61 -11.74
N CYS A 32 1.03 -6.48 -11.35
CA CYS A 32 2.21 -6.50 -10.50
C CYS A 32 1.93 -7.10 -9.13
N LEU A 33 0.73 -6.91 -8.61
CA LEU A 33 0.35 -7.39 -7.29
C LEU A 33 -0.37 -8.74 -7.30
N SER A 34 -0.65 -9.28 -8.47
CA SER A 34 -1.49 -10.48 -8.61
C SER A 34 -0.97 -11.65 -7.76
N ARG A 35 0.32 -11.85 -7.74
CA ARG A 35 0.91 -12.94 -6.98
C ARG A 35 0.69 -12.79 -5.48
N LEU A 36 0.74 -11.55 -4.98
CA LEU A 36 0.50 -11.27 -3.57
C LEU A 36 -0.96 -11.45 -3.18
N GLU A 37 -1.86 -11.27 -4.12
CA GLU A 37 -3.29 -11.29 -3.88
C GLU A 37 -3.95 -12.63 -4.17
N GLU A 38 -3.40 -13.41 -5.08
CA GLU A 38 -3.91 -14.73 -5.44
C GLU A 38 -3.50 -15.82 -4.47
N GLU A 39 -2.34 -15.70 -3.85
CA GLU A 39 -1.86 -16.68 -2.90
C GLU A 39 -2.58 -16.54 -1.56
N GLU A 40 -2.73 -17.67 -0.86
CA GLU A 40 -3.24 -17.63 0.50
C GLU A 40 -2.32 -16.78 1.36
N GLU A 41 -2.91 -16.11 2.35
CA GLU A 41 -2.20 -15.17 3.20
C GLU A 41 -0.90 -15.71 3.78
N GLU A 42 -0.86 -17.01 4.06
CA GLU A 42 0.29 -17.65 4.70
C GLU A 42 1.45 -17.92 3.73
N SER A 43 1.20 -17.83 2.43
CA SER A 43 2.20 -18.16 1.43
C SER A 43 2.97 -16.97 0.87
N VAL A 44 2.59 -15.75 1.22
CA VAL A 44 3.32 -14.56 0.78
C VAL A 44 4.65 -14.46 1.52
N THR A 45 5.73 -14.38 0.77
CA THR A 45 7.08 -14.31 1.33
C THR A 45 7.68 -12.93 1.11
N HIS A 46 8.77 -12.65 1.82
CA HIS A 46 9.52 -11.40 1.60
C HIS A 46 10.02 -11.31 0.15
N ALA A 47 10.43 -12.43 -0.44
CA ALA A 47 10.88 -12.46 -1.84
C ALA A 47 9.76 -12.01 -2.79
N ASP A 48 8.52 -12.42 -2.53
CA ASP A 48 7.37 -12.00 -3.32
C ASP A 48 7.17 -10.49 -3.22
N ILE A 49 7.34 -9.93 -2.03
CA ILE A 49 7.24 -8.49 -1.78
C ILE A 49 8.33 -7.73 -2.55
N VAL A 50 9.57 -8.22 -2.50
CA VAL A 50 10.68 -7.60 -3.21
C VAL A 50 10.44 -7.60 -4.72
N ASN A 51 9.97 -8.72 -5.26
CA ASN A 51 9.68 -8.83 -6.68
C ASN A 51 8.56 -7.86 -7.11
N ALA A 52 7.49 -7.79 -6.35
CA ALA A 52 6.36 -6.91 -6.66
C ALA A 52 6.77 -5.44 -6.60
N SER A 53 7.52 -5.04 -5.58
CA SER A 53 7.99 -3.66 -5.46
C SER A 53 8.92 -3.29 -6.61
N GLY A 54 9.78 -4.21 -7.02
CA GLY A 54 10.68 -4.02 -8.16
C GLY A 54 9.90 -3.83 -9.46
N GLU A 55 8.88 -4.64 -9.69
CA GLU A 55 8.04 -4.51 -10.89
C GLU A 55 7.31 -3.17 -10.92
N LEU A 56 6.74 -2.75 -9.80
CA LEU A 56 6.07 -1.45 -9.72
C LEU A 56 7.06 -0.32 -10.03
N TYR A 57 8.22 -0.37 -9.43
CA TYR A 57 9.25 0.64 -9.62
C TYR A 57 9.71 0.70 -11.08
N GLU A 58 9.98 -0.45 -11.69
CA GLU A 58 10.43 -0.53 -13.08
C GLU A 58 9.37 -0.05 -14.06
N ASN A 59 8.10 -0.20 -13.72
CA ASN A 59 6.99 0.29 -14.54
C ASN A 59 6.67 1.77 -14.28
N GLY A 60 7.46 2.43 -13.45
CA GLY A 60 7.32 3.86 -13.20
C GLY A 60 6.29 4.24 -12.14
N TYR A 61 5.81 3.30 -11.36
CA TYR A 61 4.85 3.59 -10.31
C TYR A 61 5.55 3.98 -9.01
N SER A 62 4.89 4.85 -8.27
CA SER A 62 5.39 5.37 -7.00
C SER A 62 4.54 4.85 -5.82
N GLY A 63 5.00 5.15 -4.61
CA GLY A 63 4.19 4.87 -3.41
C GLY A 63 2.86 5.59 -3.44
N LEU A 64 2.82 6.81 -3.98
CA LEU A 64 1.57 7.55 -4.14
C LEU A 64 0.61 6.84 -5.09
N ASP A 65 1.13 6.30 -6.18
CA ASP A 65 0.32 5.51 -7.12
C ASP A 65 -0.28 4.28 -6.45
N LEU A 66 0.49 3.63 -5.58
CA LEU A 66 0.00 2.49 -4.82
C LEU A 66 -1.15 2.89 -3.90
N ILE A 67 -1.05 4.04 -3.25
CA ILE A 67 -2.13 4.56 -2.39
C ILE A 67 -3.38 4.87 -3.22
N LYS A 68 -3.21 5.48 -4.38
CA LYS A 68 -4.33 5.72 -5.30
C LYS A 68 -5.01 4.41 -5.68
N TYR A 69 -4.23 3.41 -6.04
CA TYR A 69 -4.73 2.09 -6.42
C TYR A 69 -5.57 1.46 -5.31
N ILE A 70 -5.05 1.45 -4.09
CA ILE A 70 -5.75 0.86 -2.96
C ILE A 70 -7.07 1.58 -2.69
N SER A 71 -7.06 2.91 -2.80
CA SER A 71 -8.25 3.71 -2.56
C SER A 71 -9.30 3.54 -3.66
N GLN A 72 -8.86 3.48 -4.91
CA GLN A 72 -9.77 3.37 -6.05
C GLN A 72 -10.41 2.00 -6.18
N THR A 73 -9.66 0.96 -5.90
CA THR A 73 -10.13 -0.41 -6.06
C THR A 73 -10.92 -0.91 -4.86
N LYS A 74 -10.86 -0.18 -3.75
CA LYS A 74 -11.54 -0.56 -2.50
C LYS A 74 -11.26 -2.00 -2.10
N ARG A 75 -10.02 -2.40 -2.29
CA ARG A 75 -9.60 -3.78 -2.04
C ARG A 75 -9.62 -4.14 -0.57
N PHE A 76 -9.42 -3.17 0.30
CA PHE A 76 -9.46 -3.33 1.74
C PHE A 76 -10.60 -2.50 2.32
N ASP A 77 -11.00 -2.81 3.55
CA ASP A 77 -12.02 -2.04 4.22
C ASP A 77 -11.51 -0.60 4.54
N ASP A 78 -12.42 0.27 4.93
CA ASP A 78 -12.07 1.67 5.17
C ASP A 78 -11.05 1.83 6.29
N LYS A 79 -11.14 1.02 7.31
CA LYS A 79 -10.23 1.08 8.44
C LYS A 79 -8.80 0.72 8.02
N LYS A 80 -8.64 -0.36 7.28
CA LYS A 80 -7.33 -0.78 6.79
C LYS A 80 -6.78 0.22 5.77
N THR A 81 -7.62 0.68 4.86
CA THR A 81 -7.23 1.68 3.87
C THR A 81 -6.74 2.95 4.54
N SER A 82 -7.45 3.41 5.56
CA SER A 82 -7.03 4.60 6.32
C SER A 82 -5.71 4.39 7.04
N ALA A 83 -5.50 3.21 7.63
CA ALA A 83 -4.26 2.88 8.30
C ALA A 83 -3.07 2.89 7.32
N ILE A 84 -3.28 2.35 6.12
CA ILE A 84 -2.26 2.35 5.07
C ILE A 84 -1.92 3.78 4.66
N GLY A 85 -2.93 4.62 4.47
CA GLY A 85 -2.74 6.02 4.12
C GLY A 85 -1.98 6.81 5.17
N VAL A 86 -2.28 6.58 6.44
CA VAL A 86 -1.57 7.22 7.54
C VAL A 86 -0.11 6.73 7.59
N CYS A 87 0.11 5.45 7.43
CA CYS A 87 1.45 4.88 7.39
C CYS A 87 2.28 5.53 6.27
N PHE A 88 1.71 5.60 5.06
CA PHE A 88 2.36 6.26 3.93
C PHE A 88 2.72 7.71 4.25
N ASN A 89 1.78 8.43 4.82
CA ASN A 89 1.99 9.84 5.15
C ASN A 89 3.13 10.06 6.14
N ILE A 90 3.29 9.13 7.07
CA ILE A 90 4.36 9.20 8.07
C ILE A 90 5.71 8.88 7.46
N ILE A 91 5.79 7.83 6.64
CA ILE A 91 7.08 7.33 6.17
C ILE A 91 7.57 7.96 4.87
N LYS A 92 6.70 8.59 4.09
CA LYS A 92 7.08 9.10 2.78
C LYS A 92 8.24 10.08 2.81
N SER A 93 8.39 10.83 3.88
CA SER A 93 9.47 11.80 4.05
C SER A 93 10.77 11.15 4.50
N GLU A 94 10.72 9.94 5.02
CA GLU A 94 11.89 9.21 5.50
C GLU A 94 12.60 8.44 4.39
N TYR A 95 11.86 8.07 3.35
CA TYR A 95 12.41 7.30 2.24
C TYR A 95 12.60 8.16 1.01
N ARG A 96 13.85 8.42 0.66
CA ARG A 96 14.19 9.17 -0.55
C ARG A 96 14.17 8.29 -1.80
N CYS A 97 14.32 6.99 -1.59
CA CYS A 97 14.31 6.02 -2.68
C CYS A 97 12.90 5.45 -2.83
N GLU A 98 12.28 5.69 -3.97
CA GLU A 98 10.91 5.24 -4.23
C GLU A 98 10.78 3.73 -4.18
N ASN A 99 11.82 3.00 -4.63
CA ASN A 99 11.82 1.55 -4.57
C ASN A 99 11.74 1.03 -3.13
N LEU A 100 12.47 1.67 -2.21
CA LEU A 100 12.43 1.29 -0.80
C LEU A 100 11.09 1.65 -0.16
N LEU A 101 10.50 2.78 -0.56
CA LEU A 101 9.18 3.18 -0.09
C LEU A 101 8.12 2.16 -0.52
N LEU A 102 8.15 1.75 -1.78
CA LEU A 102 7.26 0.72 -2.30
C LEU A 102 7.44 -0.60 -1.56
N LEU A 103 8.68 -1.00 -1.32
CA LEU A 103 8.99 -2.22 -0.59
C LEU A 103 8.38 -2.18 0.82
N TYR A 104 8.59 -1.08 1.53
CA TYR A 104 8.05 -0.92 2.87
C TYR A 104 6.52 -0.96 2.87
N MET A 105 5.89 -0.26 1.93
CA MET A 105 4.43 -0.22 1.85
C MET A 105 3.84 -1.59 1.57
N LEU A 106 4.42 -2.34 0.63
CA LEU A 106 3.94 -3.68 0.33
C LEU A 106 4.16 -4.64 1.49
N ASP A 107 5.27 -4.53 2.18
CA ASP A 107 5.53 -5.32 3.38
C ASP A 107 4.47 -5.04 4.45
N TYR A 108 4.17 -3.77 4.67
CA TYR A 108 3.15 -3.36 5.62
C TYR A 108 1.77 -3.90 5.24
N ILE A 109 1.41 -3.79 3.97
CA ILE A 109 0.08 -4.17 3.49
C ILE A 109 -0.14 -5.68 3.49
N TYR A 110 0.84 -6.42 2.97
CA TYR A 110 0.65 -7.84 2.67
C TYR A 110 1.33 -8.79 3.62
N LEU A 111 2.34 -8.36 4.35
CA LEU A 111 3.08 -9.23 5.24
C LEU A 111 2.82 -8.90 6.70
N ARG A 112 3.10 -7.67 7.11
CA ARG A 112 2.94 -7.29 8.50
C ARG A 112 1.51 -7.30 8.99
N SER A 113 0.58 -6.87 8.15
CA SER A 113 -0.81 -6.76 8.56
C SER A 113 -1.45 -8.10 8.90
N LYS A 114 -0.81 -9.20 8.52
CA LYS A 114 -1.34 -10.54 8.75
C LYS A 114 -0.81 -11.22 10.00
N THR A 115 0.38 -10.80 10.45
CA THR A 115 1.00 -11.42 11.62
C THR A 115 0.98 -10.53 12.84
N ASP A 116 0.29 -9.49 12.78
CA ASP A 116 0.66 -8.27 13.26
C ASP A 116 0.17 -7.87 14.60
N ILE A 117 -1.03 -8.13 14.94
CA ILE A 117 -1.55 -7.74 16.24
C ILE A 117 -0.73 -8.40 17.34
N LYS A 118 -0.37 -9.66 17.14
CA LYS A 118 0.50 -10.35 18.09
C LYS A 118 1.89 -9.73 18.13
N SER A 119 2.46 -9.42 16.97
CA SER A 119 3.78 -8.81 16.90
C SER A 119 3.80 -7.44 17.54
N VAL A 120 2.78 -6.64 17.29
CA VAL A 120 2.66 -5.31 17.89
C VAL A 120 2.51 -5.41 19.40
N LEU A 121 1.70 -6.36 19.87
CA LEU A 121 1.47 -6.54 21.28
C LEU A 121 2.69 -7.10 22.03
N THR A 122 3.58 -7.76 21.33
CA THR A 122 4.80 -8.30 21.94
C THR A 122 5.96 -7.33 21.92
N LEU A 123 5.80 -6.23 21.25
CA LEU A 123 6.79 -5.16 21.28
C LEU A 123 6.60 -4.32 22.50
#